data_99fa80bf744399703d6f93c982e4dcb1
#
_entry.id   99fa80bf744399703d6f93c982e4dcb1
#
_cell.length_a   1.000
_cell.length_b   1.000
_cell.length_c   1.000
_cell.angle_alpha   90.00
_cell.angle_beta   90.00
_cell.angle_gamma   90.00
#
_symmetry.space_group_name_H-M   'P 1'
#
loop_
_entity.id
_entity.type
_entity.pdbx_description
1 polymer ?
#
loop_
_entity_poly.entity_id
_entity_poly.type
_entity_poly.pdbx_seq_one_letter_code
_entity_poly.pdbx_strand_id
1 'polypeptide(L)'
;MPPRRDPLLVLGIVGQYPMAGVAWQAIHYLLGLRRLGWDVYYVEDSGAAPYDPRHGGRTDDPAYSVGYVADVMRRFGFEDRWVYLDMARDETHGLSRGRLGELYRQAAGILNLCGATAPRAEHRQGARLVYVETDPVYEQLRIALGEESSLGFLASHDVLFTYGENLGAADCPVPLERFTWHPTRPPVVLEEWAAPPDPGAAFFTTVASWENKGKDISFRGETYQWSKHVNFLRFLDLPRHAVGRFELAMDPVDPAVTARLRDAGWTLVDPAPISRDPERYRAFIRASRGEFTVAKDIYVRPRSGWFSDRSVCYLAAGRPVVTQDTGVGKFVPTGRGLLTYGTMEEAVEALRAIEADYVAHSAAARAIATEHFAAERVLGRLLADAGLG
;
A
#
# COMPACT_ATOMS: atom_id res chain seq x y z
N MET A 1 -6.87 28.58 2.25
CA MET A 1 -8.30 28.84 2.00
C MET A 1 -9.10 27.94 2.93
N PRO A 2 -10.25 28.39 3.48
CA PRO A 2 -11.14 27.47 4.17
C PRO A 2 -11.59 26.37 3.18
N PRO A 3 -11.78 25.12 3.63
CA PRO A 3 -12.27 24.05 2.79
C PRO A 3 -13.63 24.45 2.18
N ARG A 4 -13.80 24.27 0.89
CA ARG A 4 -14.99 24.71 0.15
C ARG A 4 -16.00 23.57 -0.10
N ARG A 5 -15.70 22.37 0.39
CA ARG A 5 -16.48 21.16 0.11
C ARG A 5 -16.94 20.52 1.42
N ASP A 6 -17.99 19.70 1.31
CA ASP A 6 -18.47 18.88 2.41
C ASP A 6 -17.38 17.94 2.92
N PRO A 7 -17.45 17.44 4.15
CA PRO A 7 -16.46 16.51 4.69
C PRO A 7 -16.29 15.26 3.85
N LEU A 8 -15.04 14.83 3.70
CA LEU A 8 -14.69 13.54 3.11
C LEU A 8 -13.98 12.69 4.15
N LEU A 9 -14.51 11.51 4.44
CA LEU A 9 -13.95 10.63 5.45
C LEU A 9 -13.08 9.56 4.82
N VAL A 10 -11.94 9.28 5.42
CA VAL A 10 -11.04 8.21 5.04
C VAL A 10 -11.00 7.20 6.17
N LEU A 11 -11.62 6.04 5.96
CA LEU A 11 -11.51 4.91 6.88
C LEU A 11 -10.20 4.19 6.61
N GLY A 12 -9.40 3.97 7.65
CA GLY A 12 -8.07 3.36 7.52
C GLY A 12 -7.73 2.41 8.67
N ILE A 13 -6.49 1.92 8.66
CA ILE A 13 -5.99 0.89 9.57
C ILE A 13 -4.65 1.26 10.23
N VAL A 14 -4.33 2.56 10.34
CA VAL A 14 -3.04 3.03 10.89
C VAL A 14 -2.86 2.63 12.34
N GLY A 15 -3.91 2.70 13.15
CA GLY A 15 -3.89 2.25 14.54
C GLY A 15 -4.05 0.73 14.66
N GLN A 16 -4.84 0.10 13.78
CA GLN A 16 -4.98 -1.36 13.74
C GLN A 16 -3.65 -2.04 13.39
N TYR A 17 -2.85 -1.43 12.52
CA TYR A 17 -1.50 -1.86 12.14
C TYR A 17 -0.56 -0.67 12.16
N PRO A 18 0.01 -0.31 13.33
CA PRO A 18 0.86 0.88 13.49
C PRO A 18 2.24 0.68 12.87
N MET A 19 2.25 0.67 11.55
CA MET A 19 3.41 0.45 10.70
C MET A 19 3.55 1.61 9.69
N ALA A 20 4.78 2.04 9.46
CA ALA A 20 5.08 3.21 8.62
C ALA A 20 4.53 3.09 7.19
N GLY A 21 4.59 1.91 6.58
CA GLY A 21 4.02 1.69 5.24
C GLY A 21 2.50 1.92 5.20
N VAL A 22 1.79 1.47 6.25
CA VAL A 22 0.33 1.69 6.41
C VAL A 22 0.04 3.17 6.68
N ALA A 23 0.85 3.81 7.53
CA ALA A 23 0.71 5.24 7.80
C ALA A 23 0.92 6.06 6.51
N TRP A 24 1.96 5.79 5.72
CA TRP A 24 2.20 6.51 4.47
C TRP A 24 1.09 6.32 3.45
N GLN A 25 0.51 5.13 3.33
CA GLN A 25 -0.67 4.93 2.48
C GLN A 25 -1.79 5.92 2.87
N ALA A 26 -2.19 5.95 4.16
CA ALA A 26 -3.22 6.89 4.64
C ALA A 26 -2.81 8.37 4.44
N ILE A 27 -1.56 8.74 4.74
CA ILE A 27 -1.04 10.10 4.58
C ILE A 27 -1.17 10.57 3.13
N HIS A 28 -0.86 9.73 2.15
CA HIS A 28 -0.98 10.07 0.73
C HIS A 28 -2.42 10.39 0.33
N TYR A 29 -3.39 9.64 0.82
CA TYR A 29 -4.80 9.94 0.63
C TYR A 29 -5.21 11.24 1.33
N LEU A 30 -4.89 11.39 2.60
CA LEU A 30 -5.28 12.56 3.40
C LEU A 30 -4.72 13.87 2.82
N LEU A 31 -3.41 13.89 2.55
CA LEU A 31 -2.76 15.09 1.98
C LEU A 31 -3.24 15.38 0.56
N GLY A 32 -3.35 14.35 -0.29
CA GLY A 32 -3.81 14.52 -1.67
C GLY A 32 -5.24 15.04 -1.75
N LEU A 33 -6.16 14.49 -0.97
CA LEU A 33 -7.55 14.95 -0.89
C LEU A 33 -7.66 16.40 -0.35
N ARG A 34 -6.87 16.73 0.67
CA ARG A 34 -6.80 18.10 1.19
C ARG A 34 -6.30 19.10 0.15
N ARG A 35 -5.31 18.72 -0.68
CA ARG A 35 -4.82 19.54 -1.79
C ARG A 35 -5.85 19.74 -2.89
N LEU A 36 -6.74 18.76 -3.09
CA LEU A 36 -7.89 18.88 -3.98
C LEU A 36 -9.03 19.76 -3.39
N GLY A 37 -8.83 20.31 -2.20
CA GLY A 37 -9.74 21.28 -1.54
C GLY A 37 -10.84 20.62 -0.70
N TRP A 38 -10.71 19.34 -0.34
CA TRP A 38 -11.67 18.67 0.53
C TRP A 38 -11.41 18.95 2.01
N ASP A 39 -12.48 18.93 2.81
CA ASP A 39 -12.42 18.93 4.27
C ASP A 39 -12.27 17.48 4.75
N VAL A 40 -11.03 17.02 4.94
CA VAL A 40 -10.70 15.59 5.09
C VAL A 40 -10.55 15.22 6.55
N TYR A 41 -11.13 14.08 6.93
CA TYR A 41 -11.01 13.48 8.26
C TYR A 41 -10.59 12.01 8.15
N TYR A 42 -9.73 11.58 9.07
CA TYR A 42 -9.30 10.21 9.23
C TYR A 42 -10.12 9.50 10.31
N VAL A 43 -10.59 8.29 10.04
CA VAL A 43 -11.42 7.53 10.98
C VAL A 43 -10.97 6.07 11.06
N GLU A 44 -10.84 5.55 12.27
CA GLU A 44 -10.74 4.11 12.55
C GLU A 44 -11.85 3.70 13.51
N ASP A 45 -12.77 2.88 13.02
CA ASP A 45 -13.94 2.43 13.77
C ASP A 45 -14.33 0.98 13.47
N SER A 46 -13.35 0.16 13.08
CA SER A 46 -13.57 -1.24 12.72
C SER A 46 -13.94 -2.13 13.90
N GLY A 47 -13.61 -1.75 15.13
CA GLY A 47 -13.69 -2.60 16.31
C GLY A 47 -12.67 -3.73 16.36
N ALA A 48 -11.75 -3.80 15.41
CA ALA A 48 -10.71 -4.82 15.39
C ALA A 48 -9.65 -4.55 16.47
N ALA A 49 -9.25 -5.59 17.19
CA ALA A 49 -8.14 -5.50 18.16
C ALA A 49 -6.85 -5.03 17.46
N PRO A 50 -6.16 -3.99 17.96
CA PRO A 50 -4.96 -3.46 17.37
C PRO A 50 -3.78 -4.44 17.46
N TYR A 51 -2.87 -4.34 16.50
CA TYR A 51 -1.59 -5.03 16.55
C TYR A 51 -0.57 -4.17 17.31
N ASP A 52 0.11 -4.75 18.30
CA ASP A 52 1.21 -4.08 19.00
C ASP A 52 2.56 -4.62 18.48
N PRO A 53 3.31 -3.83 17.70
CA PRO A 53 4.58 -4.27 17.13
C PRO A 53 5.68 -4.47 18.20
N ARG A 54 5.49 -3.98 19.42
CA ARG A 54 6.44 -4.20 20.53
C ARG A 54 6.41 -5.63 21.02
N HIS A 55 5.22 -6.26 20.93
CA HIS A 55 4.97 -7.63 21.40
C HIS A 55 4.72 -8.63 20.24
N GLY A 56 4.64 -8.13 19.01
CA GLY A 56 4.45 -8.97 17.81
C GLY A 56 3.08 -9.64 17.72
N GLY A 57 2.04 -9.08 18.37
CA GLY A 57 0.72 -9.67 18.43
C GLY A 57 -0.42 -8.67 18.55
N ARG A 58 -1.66 -9.16 18.52
CA ARG A 58 -2.84 -8.35 18.81
C ARG A 58 -2.98 -8.17 20.32
N THR A 59 -3.54 -7.02 20.69
CA THR A 59 -3.75 -6.63 22.10
C THR A 59 -5.14 -6.02 22.29
N ASP A 60 -5.65 -6.08 23.50
CA ASP A 60 -6.87 -5.35 23.91
C ASP A 60 -6.55 -3.93 24.40
N ASP A 61 -5.27 -3.59 24.61
CA ASP A 61 -4.85 -2.24 24.98
C ASP A 61 -4.58 -1.38 23.75
N PRO A 62 -5.39 -0.34 23.47
CA PRO A 62 -5.23 0.52 22.31
C PRO A 62 -4.19 1.63 22.53
N ALA A 63 -3.59 1.77 23.70
CA ALA A 63 -2.75 2.94 24.04
C ALA A 63 -1.62 3.19 23.04
N TYR A 64 -0.91 2.13 22.62
CA TYR A 64 0.14 2.27 21.60
C TYR A 64 -0.43 2.73 20.25
N SER A 65 -1.51 2.13 19.80
CA SER A 65 -2.17 2.43 18.52
C SER A 65 -2.73 3.84 18.48
N VAL A 66 -3.42 4.25 19.54
CA VAL A 66 -3.94 5.62 19.68
C VAL A 66 -2.80 6.64 19.69
N GLY A 67 -1.73 6.38 20.45
CA GLY A 67 -0.53 7.22 20.47
C GLY A 67 0.13 7.33 19.10
N TYR A 68 0.21 6.23 18.35
CA TYR A 68 0.76 6.19 17.01
C TYR A 68 -0.09 6.99 16.01
N VAL A 69 -1.41 6.81 16.00
CA VAL A 69 -2.32 7.60 15.16
C VAL A 69 -2.21 9.08 15.49
N ALA A 70 -2.26 9.45 16.77
CA ALA A 70 -2.15 10.85 17.22
C ALA A 70 -0.84 11.50 16.74
N ASP A 71 0.29 10.77 16.87
CA ASP A 71 1.60 11.27 16.42
C ASP A 71 1.66 11.44 14.89
N VAL A 72 1.18 10.46 14.12
CA VAL A 72 1.09 10.54 12.67
C VAL A 72 0.21 11.71 12.25
N MET A 73 -0.98 11.84 12.79
CA MET A 73 -1.92 12.92 12.43
C MET A 73 -1.36 14.29 12.75
N ARG A 74 -0.72 14.46 13.91
CA ARG A 74 -0.05 15.70 14.30
C ARG A 74 1.10 16.07 13.37
N ARG A 75 1.95 15.12 12.99
CA ARG A 75 3.11 15.36 12.10
C ARG A 75 2.68 15.88 10.72
N PHE A 76 1.52 15.45 10.23
CA PHE A 76 1.03 15.83 8.90
C PHE A 76 -0.11 16.87 8.92
N GLY A 77 -0.36 17.53 10.08
CA GLY A 77 -1.32 18.63 10.24
C GLY A 77 -2.78 18.19 10.18
N PHE A 78 -3.09 17.05 10.81
CA PHE A 78 -4.43 16.51 11.00
C PHE A 78 -4.75 16.26 12.48
N GLU A 79 -4.09 16.97 13.42
CA GLU A 79 -4.21 16.76 14.87
C GLU A 79 -5.64 16.90 15.41
N ASP A 80 -6.48 17.70 14.74
CA ASP A 80 -7.88 17.96 15.08
C ASP A 80 -8.86 17.31 14.08
N ARG A 81 -8.41 16.33 13.27
CA ARG A 81 -9.14 15.76 12.14
C ARG A 81 -9.09 14.25 12.10
N TRP A 82 -9.05 13.59 13.24
CA TRP A 82 -9.04 12.15 13.32
C TRP A 82 -9.87 11.61 14.48
N VAL A 83 -10.34 10.38 14.32
CA VAL A 83 -11.03 9.59 15.34
C VAL A 83 -10.49 8.17 15.33
N TYR A 84 -10.23 7.65 16.50
CA TYR A 84 -10.09 6.23 16.75
C TYR A 84 -11.18 5.81 17.73
N LEU A 85 -12.05 4.88 17.32
CA LEU A 85 -13.14 4.35 18.13
C LEU A 85 -12.71 3.01 18.73
N ASP A 86 -12.45 2.99 20.03
CA ASP A 86 -12.31 1.75 20.79
C ASP A 86 -13.70 1.20 21.11
N MET A 87 -14.18 0.29 20.28
CA MET A 87 -15.51 -0.30 20.44
C MET A 87 -15.60 -1.23 21.64
N ALA A 88 -14.48 -1.81 22.10
CA ALA A 88 -14.45 -2.69 23.25
C ALA A 88 -14.69 -1.95 24.57
N ARG A 89 -14.21 -0.68 24.63
CA ARG A 89 -14.37 0.18 25.83
C ARG A 89 -15.44 1.26 25.65
N ASP A 90 -16.03 1.35 24.47
CA ASP A 90 -16.97 2.41 24.08
C ASP A 90 -16.37 3.82 24.23
N GLU A 91 -15.08 3.96 23.93
CA GLU A 91 -14.31 5.21 24.01
C GLU A 91 -13.93 5.75 22.64
N THR A 92 -13.81 7.08 22.53
CA THR A 92 -13.28 7.74 21.33
C THR A 92 -12.01 8.52 21.68
N HIS A 93 -11.03 8.46 20.79
CA HIS A 93 -9.79 9.23 20.87
C HIS A 93 -9.71 10.16 19.66
N GLY A 94 -9.12 11.34 19.83
CA GLY A 94 -9.16 12.44 18.86
C GLY A 94 -10.44 13.22 18.98
N LEU A 95 -11.26 13.27 17.92
CA LEU A 95 -12.56 13.93 17.97
C LEU A 95 -13.57 13.16 18.82
N SER A 96 -14.57 13.88 19.36
CA SER A 96 -15.63 13.25 20.15
C SER A 96 -16.58 12.39 19.32
N ARG A 97 -17.26 11.44 19.98
CA ARG A 97 -18.30 10.61 19.35
C ARG A 97 -19.43 11.45 18.74
N GLY A 98 -19.83 12.54 19.40
CA GLY A 98 -20.83 13.46 18.86
C GLY A 98 -20.37 14.07 17.54
N ARG A 99 -19.10 14.51 17.47
CA ARG A 99 -18.53 15.06 16.24
C ARG A 99 -18.42 14.00 15.14
N LEU A 100 -18.03 12.79 15.47
CA LEU A 100 -18.01 11.68 14.50
C LEU A 100 -19.41 11.44 13.90
N GLY A 101 -20.46 11.39 14.72
CA GLY A 101 -21.83 11.24 14.25
C GLY A 101 -22.31 12.40 13.34
N GLU A 102 -21.84 13.64 13.62
CA GLU A 102 -22.09 14.78 12.72
C GLU A 102 -21.37 14.60 11.38
N LEU A 103 -20.11 14.17 11.41
CA LEU A 103 -19.31 13.93 10.21
C LEU A 103 -19.96 12.87 9.32
N TYR A 104 -20.47 11.77 9.87
CA TYR A 104 -21.19 10.77 9.08
C TYR A 104 -22.44 11.32 8.40
N ARG A 105 -23.18 12.22 9.05
CA ARG A 105 -24.37 12.86 8.46
C ARG A 105 -24.05 13.90 7.39
N GLN A 106 -22.89 14.53 7.47
CA GLN A 106 -22.48 15.66 6.61
C GLN A 106 -21.55 15.23 5.47
N ALA A 107 -20.97 14.04 5.55
CA ALA A 107 -19.97 13.59 4.59
C ALA A 107 -20.56 13.46 3.19
N ALA A 108 -19.89 14.07 2.20
CA ALA A 108 -20.15 13.82 0.79
C ALA A 108 -19.79 12.40 0.39
N GLY A 109 -18.69 11.88 0.97
CA GLY A 109 -18.21 10.53 0.70
C GLY A 109 -17.37 9.95 1.82
N ILE A 110 -17.29 8.64 1.83
CA ILE A 110 -16.48 7.84 2.75
C ILE A 110 -15.63 6.89 1.92
N LEU A 111 -14.30 7.07 1.94
CA LEU A 111 -13.33 6.19 1.31
C LEU A 111 -12.91 5.11 2.30
N ASN A 112 -13.29 3.88 2.06
CA ASN A 112 -12.94 2.72 2.86
C ASN A 112 -11.67 2.08 2.28
N LEU A 113 -10.49 2.49 2.78
CA LEU A 113 -9.21 1.99 2.32
C LEU A 113 -8.96 0.58 2.85
N CYS A 114 -8.47 -0.30 1.98
CA CYS A 114 -8.11 -1.70 2.34
C CYS A 114 -9.26 -2.52 2.95
N GLY A 115 -10.50 -2.05 2.89
CA GLY A 115 -11.61 -2.67 3.62
C GLY A 115 -11.47 -2.51 5.13
N ALA A 116 -10.99 -1.35 5.58
CA ALA A 116 -10.70 -1.05 6.98
C ALA A 116 -11.88 -1.35 7.91
N THR A 117 -13.09 -1.04 7.46
CA THR A 117 -14.31 -1.18 8.26
C THR A 117 -15.42 -1.85 7.45
N ALA A 118 -16.15 -2.79 8.06
CA ALA A 118 -17.41 -3.27 7.51
C ALA A 118 -18.47 -2.18 7.64
N PRO A 119 -19.10 -1.73 6.53
CA PRO A 119 -20.06 -0.64 6.57
C PRO A 119 -21.28 -0.94 7.45
N ARG A 120 -21.63 0.02 8.32
CA ARG A 120 -22.79 0.00 9.22
C ARG A 120 -23.82 1.06 8.82
N ALA A 121 -24.99 1.05 9.45
CA ALA A 121 -26.08 2.01 9.16
C ALA A 121 -25.62 3.48 9.32
N GLU A 122 -24.75 3.77 10.27
CA GLU A 122 -24.20 5.11 10.51
C GLU A 122 -23.35 5.66 9.36
N HIS A 123 -22.71 4.78 8.57
CA HIS A 123 -21.95 5.18 7.38
C HIS A 123 -22.85 5.48 6.16
N ARG A 124 -24.13 5.08 6.21
CA ARG A 124 -25.08 5.15 5.09
C ARG A 124 -26.06 6.32 5.22
N GLN A 125 -25.69 7.41 5.86
CA GLN A 125 -26.55 8.57 6.09
C GLN A 125 -26.49 9.61 4.96
N GLY A 126 -26.31 9.17 3.71
CA GLY A 126 -26.26 10.01 2.52
C GLY A 126 -24.88 10.14 1.88
N ALA A 127 -23.83 9.73 2.56
CA ALA A 127 -22.47 9.73 2.01
C ALA A 127 -22.32 8.67 0.90
N ARG A 128 -21.58 9.00 -0.16
CA ARG A 128 -21.14 8.03 -1.18
C ARG A 128 -20.12 7.09 -0.56
N LEU A 129 -20.39 5.79 -0.54
CA LEU A 129 -19.53 4.80 0.09
C LEU A 129 -18.62 4.15 -0.96
N VAL A 130 -17.32 4.42 -0.87
CA VAL A 130 -16.31 4.03 -1.85
C VAL A 130 -15.35 3.03 -1.22
N TYR A 131 -15.28 1.81 -1.77
CA TYR A 131 -14.24 0.85 -1.40
C TYR A 131 -13.01 1.01 -2.27
N VAL A 132 -11.83 1.03 -1.66
CA VAL A 132 -10.55 1.04 -2.37
C VAL A 132 -9.76 -0.20 -1.98
N GLU A 133 -9.78 -1.19 -2.86
CA GLU A 133 -9.02 -2.42 -2.72
C GLU A 133 -7.56 -2.17 -3.10
N THR A 134 -6.66 -2.34 -2.15
CA THR A 134 -5.21 -2.16 -2.35
C THR A 134 -4.45 -3.48 -2.53
N ASP A 135 -5.08 -4.58 -2.19
CA ASP A 135 -4.59 -5.95 -2.31
C ASP A 135 -5.58 -6.78 -3.18
N PRO A 136 -5.53 -6.67 -4.53
CA PRO A 136 -6.48 -7.29 -5.43
C PRO A 136 -6.39 -8.83 -5.47
N VAL A 137 -7.37 -9.43 -6.15
CA VAL A 137 -7.50 -10.87 -6.42
C VAL A 137 -8.11 -11.65 -5.25
N TYR A 138 -7.75 -11.34 -4.01
CA TYR A 138 -8.21 -12.13 -2.86
C TYR A 138 -9.74 -12.07 -2.69
N GLU A 139 -10.33 -10.87 -2.69
CA GLU A 139 -11.79 -10.72 -2.57
C GLU A 139 -12.51 -11.25 -3.82
N GLN A 140 -11.96 -11.09 -5.02
CA GLN A 140 -12.54 -11.64 -6.24
C GLN A 140 -12.60 -13.18 -6.21
N LEU A 141 -11.57 -13.84 -5.70
CA LEU A 141 -11.59 -15.30 -5.55
C LEU A 141 -12.56 -15.75 -4.46
N ARG A 142 -12.67 -15.02 -3.34
CA ARG A 142 -13.63 -15.33 -2.28
C ARG A 142 -15.09 -15.25 -2.77
N ILE A 143 -15.44 -14.21 -3.52
CA ILE A 143 -16.78 -14.10 -4.10
C ILE A 143 -17.04 -15.19 -5.15
N ALA A 144 -16.06 -15.56 -5.95
CA ALA A 144 -16.17 -16.66 -6.91
C ALA A 144 -16.34 -18.03 -6.22
N LEU A 145 -15.86 -18.17 -4.99
CA LEU A 145 -16.09 -19.33 -4.11
C LEU A 145 -17.43 -19.26 -3.36
N GLY A 146 -18.22 -18.20 -3.54
CA GLY A 146 -19.53 -18.03 -2.93
C GLY A 146 -19.50 -17.57 -1.47
N GLU A 147 -18.42 -16.94 -1.01
CA GLU A 147 -18.33 -16.45 0.36
C GLU A 147 -19.29 -15.28 0.61
N GLU A 148 -20.37 -15.54 1.33
CA GLU A 148 -21.44 -14.56 1.60
C GLU A 148 -20.93 -13.30 2.33
N SER A 149 -19.98 -13.44 3.22
CA SER A 149 -19.37 -12.31 3.94
C SER A 149 -18.71 -11.31 3.00
N SER A 150 -17.96 -11.78 2.00
CA SER A 150 -17.33 -10.94 0.97
C SER A 150 -18.38 -10.35 0.03
N LEU A 151 -19.38 -11.13 -0.37
CA LEU A 151 -20.50 -10.65 -1.19
C LEU A 151 -21.26 -9.52 -0.49
N GLY A 152 -21.59 -9.69 0.80
CA GLY A 152 -22.26 -8.68 1.62
C GLY A 152 -21.41 -7.42 1.83
N PHE A 153 -20.10 -7.60 2.08
CA PHE A 153 -19.17 -6.50 2.22
C PHE A 153 -19.08 -5.65 0.94
N LEU A 154 -18.84 -6.26 -0.21
CA LEU A 154 -18.73 -5.53 -1.48
C LEU A 154 -20.05 -4.86 -1.87
N ALA A 155 -21.19 -5.58 -1.72
CA ALA A 155 -22.51 -5.03 -1.99
C ALA A 155 -22.90 -3.87 -1.06
N SER A 156 -22.17 -3.68 0.03
CA SER A 156 -22.38 -2.57 0.95
C SER A 156 -21.78 -1.25 0.50
N HIS A 157 -20.98 -1.22 -0.57
CA HIS A 157 -20.38 -0.01 -1.14
C HIS A 157 -21.07 0.40 -2.43
N ASP A 158 -21.08 1.70 -2.72
CA ASP A 158 -21.68 2.25 -3.94
C ASP A 158 -20.73 2.15 -5.14
N VAL A 159 -19.42 2.20 -4.88
CA VAL A 159 -18.38 2.14 -5.92
C VAL A 159 -17.19 1.34 -5.41
N LEU A 160 -16.64 0.48 -6.28
CA LEU A 160 -15.49 -0.36 -5.96
C LEU A 160 -14.30 0.03 -6.84
N PHE A 161 -13.19 0.38 -6.21
CA PHE A 161 -11.91 0.59 -6.87
C PHE A 161 -10.91 -0.50 -6.51
N THR A 162 -9.98 -0.79 -7.43
CA THR A 162 -8.95 -1.80 -7.21
C THR A 162 -7.60 -1.35 -7.77
N TYR A 163 -6.51 -1.70 -7.08
CA TYR A 163 -5.14 -1.57 -7.60
C TYR A 163 -4.80 -2.68 -8.62
N GLY A 164 -5.70 -3.59 -8.85
CA GLY A 164 -5.59 -4.60 -9.90
C GLY A 164 -6.02 -4.05 -11.26
N GLU A 165 -5.22 -3.14 -11.85
CA GLU A 165 -5.59 -2.43 -13.08
C GLU A 165 -5.85 -3.35 -14.28
N ASN A 166 -5.32 -4.59 -14.27
CA ASN A 166 -5.53 -5.58 -15.33
C ASN A 166 -6.72 -6.53 -15.09
N LEU A 167 -7.44 -6.36 -13.98
CA LEU A 167 -8.64 -7.16 -13.73
C LEU A 167 -9.68 -6.95 -14.85
N GLY A 168 -10.25 -8.05 -15.35
CA GLY A 168 -11.19 -8.04 -16.47
C GLY A 168 -10.54 -8.06 -17.85
N ALA A 169 -9.21 -7.96 -17.97
CA ALA A 169 -8.51 -8.13 -19.24
C ALA A 169 -8.43 -9.63 -19.64
N ALA A 170 -8.28 -9.89 -20.95
CA ALA A 170 -8.26 -11.26 -21.48
C ALA A 170 -7.11 -12.14 -20.93
N ASP A 171 -6.01 -11.53 -20.51
CA ASP A 171 -4.86 -12.24 -19.91
C ASP A 171 -4.85 -12.21 -18.37
N CYS A 172 -5.95 -11.78 -17.74
CA CYS A 172 -6.15 -11.85 -16.30
C CYS A 172 -7.36 -12.75 -16.00
N PRO A 173 -7.16 -14.02 -15.62
CA PRO A 173 -8.24 -15.01 -15.46
C PRO A 173 -9.03 -14.85 -14.15
N VAL A 174 -8.86 -13.75 -13.42
CA VAL A 174 -9.57 -13.49 -12.17
C VAL A 174 -11.04 -13.20 -12.45
N PRO A 175 -11.99 -13.96 -11.86
CA PRO A 175 -13.42 -13.71 -12.04
C PRO A 175 -13.84 -12.43 -11.33
N LEU A 176 -14.69 -11.62 -11.97
CA LEU A 176 -15.24 -10.38 -11.38
C LEU A 176 -16.67 -10.54 -10.87
N GLU A 177 -17.29 -11.68 -11.22
CA GLU A 177 -18.68 -11.98 -10.90
C GLU A 177 -19.63 -10.82 -11.29
N ARG A 178 -20.54 -10.42 -10.39
CA ARG A 178 -21.49 -9.34 -10.63
C ARG A 178 -21.00 -7.93 -10.31
N PHE A 179 -19.75 -7.79 -9.88
CA PHE A 179 -19.23 -6.50 -9.43
C PHE A 179 -18.47 -5.78 -10.53
N THR A 180 -18.68 -4.46 -10.63
CA THR A 180 -17.89 -3.58 -11.49
C THR A 180 -16.77 -2.97 -10.69
N TRP A 181 -15.55 -3.18 -11.13
CA TRP A 181 -14.34 -2.65 -10.52
C TRP A 181 -13.75 -1.53 -11.37
N HIS A 182 -13.55 -0.38 -10.75
CA HIS A 182 -12.86 0.75 -11.38
C HIS A 182 -11.36 0.63 -11.11
N PRO A 183 -10.51 0.70 -12.14
CA PRO A 183 -9.06 0.65 -11.93
C PRO A 183 -8.57 1.93 -11.25
N THR A 184 -7.70 1.76 -10.26
CA THR A 184 -6.95 2.85 -9.64
C THR A 184 -5.56 2.35 -9.26
N ARG A 185 -4.74 3.23 -8.69
CA ARG A 185 -3.36 2.91 -8.31
C ARG A 185 -2.97 3.67 -7.05
N PRO A 186 -1.85 3.29 -6.38
CA PRO A 186 -1.41 4.00 -5.19
C PRO A 186 -1.09 5.46 -5.50
N PRO A 187 -1.70 6.43 -4.78
CA PRO A 187 -1.31 7.84 -4.89
C PRO A 187 -0.01 8.10 -4.12
N VAL A 188 0.76 9.10 -4.55
CA VAL A 188 1.93 9.57 -3.82
C VAL A 188 1.99 11.10 -3.79
N VAL A 189 2.23 11.65 -2.61
CA VAL A 189 2.48 13.09 -2.42
C VAL A 189 3.96 13.32 -2.70
N LEU A 190 4.26 13.87 -3.87
CA LEU A 190 5.60 13.91 -4.45
C LEU A 190 6.62 14.66 -3.59
N GLU A 191 6.22 15.76 -2.94
CA GLU A 191 7.10 16.62 -2.16
C GLU A 191 7.61 15.94 -0.91
N GLU A 192 6.80 15.05 -0.33
CA GLU A 192 7.20 14.27 0.86
C GLU A 192 8.37 13.33 0.55
N TRP A 193 8.53 12.91 -0.69
CA TRP A 193 9.57 11.98 -1.11
C TRP A 193 10.72 12.62 -1.86
N ALA A 194 10.64 13.91 -2.19
CA ALA A 194 11.66 14.58 -2.98
C ALA A 194 13.05 14.40 -2.37
N ALA A 195 13.97 13.86 -3.16
CA ALA A 195 15.36 13.69 -2.82
C ALA A 195 16.23 13.93 -4.07
N PRO A 196 17.44 14.51 -3.92
CA PRO A 196 18.35 14.59 -5.05
C PRO A 196 18.80 13.18 -5.47
N PRO A 197 19.18 12.99 -6.73
CA PRO A 197 19.89 11.79 -7.14
C PRO A 197 21.12 11.58 -6.24
N ASP A 198 21.35 10.34 -5.82
CA ASP A 198 22.51 9.98 -5.03
C ASP A 198 23.27 8.83 -5.74
N PRO A 199 24.19 9.15 -6.65
CA PRO A 199 25.01 8.13 -7.31
C PRO A 199 25.91 7.34 -6.33
N GLY A 200 26.15 7.88 -5.13
CA GLY A 200 26.93 7.22 -4.08
C GLY A 200 26.12 6.27 -3.19
N ALA A 201 24.79 6.26 -3.32
CA ALA A 201 23.95 5.31 -2.59
C ALA A 201 24.37 3.86 -2.91
N ALA A 202 24.55 3.04 -1.87
CA ALA A 202 25.25 1.76 -2.01
C ALA A 202 24.30 0.58 -2.30
N PHE A 203 23.05 0.61 -1.80
CA PHE A 203 22.20 -0.56 -1.75
C PHE A 203 20.91 -0.40 -2.54
N PHE A 204 20.57 -1.41 -3.34
CA PHE A 204 19.18 -1.69 -3.68
C PHE A 204 18.50 -2.29 -2.46
N THR A 205 17.40 -1.71 -2.05
CA THR A 205 16.77 -2.07 -0.78
C THR A 205 15.32 -2.51 -0.98
N THR A 206 14.77 -3.18 0.05
CA THR A 206 13.32 -3.28 0.25
C THR A 206 13.01 -3.34 1.74
N VAL A 207 11.85 -2.84 2.15
CA VAL A 207 11.29 -2.99 3.49
C VAL A 207 9.93 -3.66 3.38
N ALA A 208 9.78 -4.85 3.93
CA ALA A 208 8.54 -5.63 3.83
C ALA A 208 8.47 -6.73 4.89
N SER A 209 7.27 -7.26 5.10
CA SER A 209 7.10 -8.52 5.83
C SER A 209 7.60 -9.69 4.98
N TRP A 210 8.36 -10.59 5.59
CA TRP A 210 8.82 -11.82 4.94
C TRP A 210 7.68 -12.78 4.70
N GLU A 211 6.92 -13.09 5.73
CA GLU A 211 5.81 -14.04 5.70
C GLU A 211 4.54 -13.41 6.28
N ASN A 212 3.41 -13.67 5.63
CA ASN A 212 2.07 -13.33 6.11
C ASN A 212 1.19 -14.58 6.02
N LYS A 213 0.79 -15.14 7.16
CA LYS A 213 0.00 -16.37 7.24
C LYS A 213 -1.51 -16.12 7.13
N GLY A 214 -2.24 -17.14 6.67
CA GLY A 214 -3.70 -17.22 6.80
C GLY A 214 -4.52 -16.56 5.69
N LYS A 215 -3.87 -16.15 4.59
CA LYS A 215 -4.58 -15.58 3.42
C LYS A 215 -4.26 -16.29 2.09
N ASP A 216 -3.64 -17.47 2.14
CA ASP A 216 -3.54 -18.31 0.94
C ASP A 216 -4.93 -18.80 0.55
N ILE A 217 -5.24 -18.78 -0.76
CA ILE A 217 -6.55 -19.14 -1.26
C ILE A 217 -6.44 -20.14 -2.42
N SER A 218 -7.24 -21.21 -2.34
CA SER A 218 -7.30 -22.21 -3.40
C SER A 218 -8.49 -21.96 -4.30
N PHE A 219 -8.25 -21.90 -5.62
CA PHE A 219 -9.28 -21.69 -6.61
C PHE A 219 -8.98 -22.52 -7.86
N ARG A 220 -9.96 -23.29 -8.35
CA ARG A 220 -9.85 -24.18 -9.54
C ARG A 220 -8.64 -25.12 -9.50
N GLY A 221 -8.33 -25.66 -8.31
CA GLY A 221 -7.23 -26.60 -8.12
C GLY A 221 -5.84 -25.97 -7.95
N GLU A 222 -5.73 -24.66 -8.00
CA GLU A 222 -4.49 -23.92 -7.77
C GLU A 222 -4.54 -23.16 -6.45
N THR A 223 -3.42 -23.09 -5.73
CA THR A 223 -3.28 -22.26 -4.52
C THR A 223 -2.51 -21.00 -4.84
N TYR A 224 -3.15 -19.86 -4.62
CA TYR A 224 -2.58 -18.51 -4.73
C TYR A 224 -2.00 -18.12 -3.39
N GLN A 225 -0.71 -17.86 -3.35
CA GLN A 225 0.00 -17.57 -2.09
C GLN A 225 0.03 -16.08 -1.79
N TRP A 226 -0.28 -15.76 -0.54
CA TRP A 226 -0.33 -14.38 -0.06
C TRP A 226 1.03 -13.83 0.38
N SER A 227 1.95 -14.69 0.74
CA SER A 227 3.26 -14.28 1.26
C SER A 227 4.31 -14.04 0.18
N LYS A 228 5.20 -13.06 0.40
CA LYS A 228 6.29 -12.73 -0.52
C LYS A 228 7.46 -13.70 -0.48
N HIS A 229 7.69 -14.38 0.64
CA HIS A 229 8.85 -15.25 0.83
C HIS A 229 9.01 -16.31 -0.26
N VAL A 230 7.90 -16.84 -0.77
CA VAL A 230 7.91 -17.83 -1.84
C VAL A 230 8.60 -17.31 -3.09
N ASN A 231 8.27 -16.08 -3.49
CA ASN A 231 8.89 -15.43 -4.63
C ASN A 231 10.32 -14.97 -4.32
N PHE A 232 10.60 -14.49 -3.10
CA PHE A 232 11.98 -14.16 -2.70
C PHE A 232 12.93 -15.37 -2.78
N LEU A 233 12.47 -16.54 -2.35
CA LEU A 233 13.28 -17.76 -2.43
C LEU A 233 13.63 -18.19 -3.86
N ARG A 234 12.81 -17.82 -4.86
CA ARG A 234 13.12 -18.03 -6.29
C ARG A 234 14.27 -17.16 -6.77
N PHE A 235 14.48 -16.00 -6.13
CA PHE A 235 15.54 -15.02 -6.46
C PHE A 235 16.62 -14.95 -5.38
N LEU A 236 16.72 -15.99 -4.55
CA LEU A 236 17.67 -16.05 -3.43
C LEU A 236 19.11 -15.74 -3.86
N ASP A 237 19.55 -16.30 -4.99
CA ASP A 237 20.92 -16.18 -5.49
C ASP A 237 21.19 -14.91 -6.31
N LEU A 238 20.23 -13.98 -6.41
CA LEU A 238 20.38 -12.75 -7.19
C LEU A 238 21.66 -11.98 -6.88
N PRO A 239 22.09 -11.78 -5.60
CA PRO A 239 23.31 -11.03 -5.31
C PRO A 239 24.60 -11.66 -5.86
N ARG A 240 24.58 -12.97 -6.19
CA ARG A 240 25.72 -13.67 -6.80
C ARG A 240 25.85 -13.42 -8.30
N HIS A 241 24.75 -13.01 -8.95
CA HIS A 241 24.66 -12.87 -10.40
C HIS A 241 24.55 -11.41 -10.86
N ALA A 242 23.97 -10.56 -10.01
CA ALA A 242 23.69 -9.17 -10.35
C ALA A 242 24.79 -8.22 -9.87
N VAL A 243 24.93 -7.10 -10.56
CA VAL A 243 25.72 -5.96 -10.10
C VAL A 243 24.96 -5.22 -9.00
N GLY A 244 25.70 -4.61 -8.07
CA GLY A 244 25.12 -3.84 -6.96
C GLY A 244 25.18 -4.61 -5.63
N ARG A 245 24.70 -3.95 -4.59
CA ARG A 245 24.59 -4.49 -3.24
C ARG A 245 23.11 -4.48 -2.83
N PHE A 246 22.69 -5.46 -2.07
CA PHE A 246 21.29 -5.67 -1.74
C PHE A 246 21.07 -5.70 -0.23
N GLU A 247 20.10 -4.92 0.24
CA GLU A 247 19.76 -4.84 1.66
C GLU A 247 18.25 -5.06 1.87
N LEU A 248 17.91 -5.99 2.75
CA LEU A 248 16.54 -6.33 3.09
C LEU A 248 16.24 -5.91 4.52
N ALA A 249 15.36 -4.92 4.68
CA ALA A 249 14.72 -4.62 5.96
C ALA A 249 13.52 -5.56 6.14
N MET A 250 13.81 -6.83 6.40
CA MET A 250 12.86 -7.92 6.58
C MET A 250 13.35 -8.81 7.72
N ASP A 251 12.39 -9.45 8.40
CA ASP A 251 12.69 -10.36 9.50
C ASP A 251 12.21 -11.77 9.15
N PRO A 252 13.05 -12.61 8.53
CA PRO A 252 12.76 -14.02 8.34
C PRO A 252 12.77 -14.72 9.69
N VAL A 253 11.66 -15.34 10.06
CA VAL A 253 11.49 -16.02 11.35
C VAL A 253 12.38 -17.26 11.46
N ASP A 254 12.70 -17.91 10.32
CA ASP A 254 13.53 -19.11 10.27
C ASP A 254 15.03 -18.76 10.19
N PRO A 255 15.84 -19.11 11.21
CA PRO A 255 17.28 -18.91 11.17
C PRO A 255 18.00 -19.54 9.98
N ALA A 256 17.51 -20.68 9.47
CA ALA A 256 18.08 -21.32 8.30
C ALA A 256 17.87 -20.50 7.01
N VAL A 257 16.71 -19.87 6.88
CA VAL A 257 16.43 -18.93 5.78
C VAL A 257 17.34 -17.68 5.91
N THR A 258 17.48 -17.15 7.12
CA THR A 258 18.38 -16.03 7.41
C THR A 258 19.82 -16.34 7.01
N ALA A 259 20.35 -17.52 7.37
CA ALA A 259 21.68 -17.95 6.99
C ALA A 259 21.82 -18.06 5.45
N ARG A 260 20.87 -18.70 4.78
CA ARG A 260 20.86 -18.83 3.32
C ARG A 260 20.87 -17.49 2.59
N LEU A 261 20.09 -16.51 3.07
CA LEU A 261 20.08 -15.14 2.50
C LEU A 261 21.45 -14.49 2.64
N ARG A 262 22.06 -14.54 3.83
CA ARG A 262 23.40 -13.99 4.06
C ARG A 262 24.47 -14.67 3.21
N ASP A 263 24.44 -15.99 3.12
CA ASP A 263 25.36 -16.79 2.29
C ASP A 263 25.22 -16.47 0.80
N ALA A 264 24.03 -16.10 0.35
CA ALA A 264 23.76 -15.65 -1.01
C ALA A 264 24.21 -14.20 -1.28
N GLY A 265 24.59 -13.44 -0.24
CA GLY A 265 25.10 -12.06 -0.37
C GLY A 265 24.12 -10.96 -0.01
N TRP A 266 22.95 -11.31 0.55
CA TRP A 266 22.01 -10.31 1.06
C TRP A 266 22.46 -9.73 2.39
N THR A 267 22.40 -8.40 2.52
CA THR A 267 22.49 -7.72 3.81
C THR A 267 21.10 -7.71 4.45
N LEU A 268 20.99 -8.20 5.68
CA LEU A 268 19.74 -8.16 6.44
C LEU A 268 19.84 -7.13 7.55
N VAL A 269 18.88 -6.23 7.63
CA VAL A 269 18.77 -5.21 8.67
C VAL A 269 17.45 -5.38 9.44
N ASP A 270 17.47 -5.01 10.71
CA ASP A 270 16.27 -5.04 11.54
C ASP A 270 15.19 -4.10 10.96
N PRO A 271 14.05 -4.63 10.54
CA PRO A 271 12.97 -3.81 9.99
C PRO A 271 12.25 -2.95 11.05
N ALA A 272 12.32 -3.31 12.33
CA ALA A 272 11.50 -2.70 13.37
C ALA A 272 11.73 -1.19 13.54
N PRO A 273 12.98 -0.67 13.60
CA PRO A 273 13.20 0.77 13.68
C PRO A 273 12.71 1.54 12.45
N ILE A 274 12.75 0.89 11.27
CA ILE A 274 12.37 1.48 9.99
C ILE A 274 10.85 1.47 9.85
N SER A 275 10.22 0.34 10.13
CA SER A 275 8.79 0.12 9.89
C SER A 275 7.87 0.68 10.97
N ARG A 276 8.39 1.10 12.13
CA ARG A 276 7.59 1.69 13.22
C ARG A 276 7.53 3.22 13.19
N ASP A 277 8.36 3.90 12.39
CA ASP A 277 8.40 5.35 12.30
C ASP A 277 8.35 5.82 10.84
N PRO A 278 7.34 6.64 10.45
CA PRO A 278 7.20 7.12 9.08
C PRO A 278 8.41 7.91 8.56
N GLU A 279 9.11 8.66 9.42
CA GLU A 279 10.29 9.42 9.02
C GLU A 279 11.50 8.53 8.75
N ARG A 280 11.72 7.53 9.59
CA ARG A 280 12.79 6.54 9.38
C ARG A 280 12.55 5.70 8.14
N TYR A 281 11.30 5.33 7.90
CA TYR A 281 10.90 4.64 6.67
C TYR A 281 11.20 5.48 5.43
N ARG A 282 10.80 6.77 5.45
CA ARG A 282 11.08 7.73 4.38
C ARG A 282 12.58 7.94 4.19
N ALA A 283 13.33 8.10 5.27
CA ALA A 283 14.79 8.26 5.23
C ALA A 283 15.48 7.04 4.63
N PHE A 284 15.07 5.83 5.01
CA PHE A 284 15.59 4.57 4.46
C PHE A 284 15.39 4.48 2.94
N ILE A 285 14.18 4.75 2.46
CA ILE A 285 13.88 4.75 1.02
C ILE A 285 14.70 5.82 0.28
N ARG A 286 14.76 7.04 0.82
CA ARG A 286 15.49 8.15 0.20
C ARG A 286 17.01 7.93 0.14
N ALA A 287 17.57 7.17 1.07
CA ALA A 287 19.00 6.82 1.11
C ALA A 287 19.34 5.64 0.20
N SER A 288 18.35 4.96 -0.37
CA SER A 288 18.57 3.78 -1.21
C SER A 288 19.05 4.16 -2.60
N ARG A 289 19.80 3.26 -3.24
CA ARG A 289 20.16 3.34 -4.65
C ARG A 289 18.94 3.11 -5.55
N GLY A 290 18.11 2.18 -5.17
CA GLY A 290 16.88 1.80 -5.84
C GLY A 290 16.12 0.76 -5.02
N GLU A 291 15.02 0.29 -5.53
CA GLU A 291 14.30 -0.85 -4.99
C GLU A 291 14.58 -2.12 -5.81
N PHE A 292 14.87 -3.22 -5.13
CA PHE A 292 14.66 -4.55 -5.67
C PHE A 292 13.62 -5.28 -4.84
N THR A 293 12.53 -5.72 -5.47
CA THR A 293 11.43 -6.37 -4.74
C THR A 293 10.73 -7.43 -5.57
N VAL A 294 10.10 -8.37 -4.87
CA VAL A 294 9.13 -9.33 -5.44
C VAL A 294 7.71 -8.91 -5.09
N ALA A 295 6.75 -9.36 -5.88
CA ALA A 295 5.34 -9.27 -5.56
C ALA A 295 4.81 -10.58 -4.95
N LYS A 296 3.61 -10.57 -4.35
CA LYS A 296 2.93 -11.78 -3.90
C LYS A 296 2.54 -12.64 -5.11
N ASP A 297 2.57 -13.96 -4.97
CA ASP A 297 2.17 -14.89 -6.04
C ASP A 297 0.76 -14.60 -6.56
N ILE A 298 -0.15 -14.27 -5.65
CA ILE A 298 -1.54 -13.90 -5.97
C ILE A 298 -1.67 -12.68 -6.89
N TYR A 299 -0.65 -11.82 -7.01
CA TYR A 299 -0.66 -10.69 -7.97
C TYR A 299 0.07 -11.02 -9.27
N VAL A 300 1.14 -11.81 -9.17
CA VAL A 300 2.03 -12.17 -10.29
C VAL A 300 1.35 -13.16 -11.22
N ARG A 301 0.89 -14.29 -10.67
CA ARG A 301 0.36 -15.41 -11.45
C ARG A 301 -0.82 -15.00 -12.34
N PRO A 302 -1.85 -14.29 -11.85
CA PRO A 302 -2.97 -13.87 -12.68
C PRO A 302 -2.69 -12.58 -13.45
N ARG A 303 -1.48 -12.01 -13.39
CA ARG A 303 -1.14 -10.75 -14.05
C ARG A 303 -2.10 -9.61 -13.69
N SER A 304 -2.35 -9.43 -12.38
CA SER A 304 -3.38 -8.53 -11.87
C SER A 304 -3.20 -7.05 -12.23
N GLY A 305 -2.01 -6.63 -12.67
CA GLY A 305 -1.66 -5.22 -12.90
C GLY A 305 -1.28 -4.46 -11.61
N TRP A 306 -1.19 -5.14 -10.49
CA TRP A 306 -0.90 -4.52 -9.20
C TRP A 306 0.48 -3.87 -9.14
N PHE A 307 0.54 -2.68 -8.51
CA PHE A 307 1.78 -2.00 -8.16
C PHE A 307 1.78 -1.59 -6.68
N SER A 308 2.96 -1.57 -6.05
CA SER A 308 3.09 -1.40 -4.60
C SER A 308 3.07 0.06 -4.16
N ASP A 309 2.33 0.40 -3.08
CA ASP A 309 2.41 1.70 -2.38
C ASP A 309 3.87 2.06 -2.00
N ARG A 310 4.64 1.08 -1.54
CA ARG A 310 6.05 1.28 -1.20
C ARG A 310 6.88 1.61 -2.44
N SER A 311 6.71 0.89 -3.55
CA SER A 311 7.47 1.09 -4.78
C SER A 311 7.22 2.46 -5.39
N VAL A 312 5.99 2.99 -5.26
CA VAL A 312 5.67 4.37 -5.65
C VAL A 312 6.48 5.39 -4.87
N CYS A 313 6.74 5.13 -3.59
CA CYS A 313 7.58 5.98 -2.74
C CYS A 313 9.04 6.03 -3.25
N TYR A 314 9.60 4.88 -3.68
CA TYR A 314 10.92 4.84 -4.33
C TYR A 314 10.93 5.64 -5.62
N LEU A 315 9.96 5.44 -6.51
CA LEU A 315 9.83 6.22 -7.74
C LEU A 315 9.76 7.73 -7.44
N ALA A 316 8.94 8.13 -6.47
CA ALA A 316 8.78 9.52 -6.07
C ALA A 316 10.06 10.12 -5.47
N ALA A 317 10.90 9.32 -4.84
CA ALA A 317 12.22 9.71 -4.37
C ALA A 317 13.29 9.73 -5.49
N GLY A 318 12.92 9.44 -6.75
CA GLY A 318 13.85 9.28 -7.85
C GLY A 318 14.75 8.06 -7.69
N ARG A 319 14.26 7.03 -7.03
CA ARG A 319 14.97 5.74 -6.85
C ARG A 319 14.40 4.73 -7.83
N PRO A 320 15.20 4.23 -8.80
CA PRO A 320 14.72 3.23 -9.76
C PRO A 320 14.18 1.99 -9.06
N VAL A 321 13.13 1.40 -9.64
CA VAL A 321 12.46 0.23 -9.09
C VAL A 321 12.63 -0.95 -10.03
N VAL A 322 13.11 -2.08 -9.48
CA VAL A 322 13.13 -3.39 -10.13
C VAL A 322 12.15 -4.29 -9.38
N THR A 323 11.03 -4.61 -10.01
CA THR A 323 9.94 -5.37 -9.40
C THR A 323 9.50 -6.54 -10.27
N GLN A 324 8.96 -7.58 -9.64
CA GLN A 324 8.41 -8.72 -10.38
C GLN A 324 7.21 -8.29 -11.23
N ASP A 325 7.12 -8.83 -12.47
CA ASP A 325 6.05 -8.48 -13.41
C ASP A 325 4.69 -8.99 -12.92
N THR A 326 3.77 -8.05 -12.72
CA THR A 326 2.36 -8.28 -12.41
C THR A 326 1.43 -7.93 -13.57
N GLY A 327 1.99 -7.56 -14.72
CA GLY A 327 1.25 -6.95 -15.82
C GLY A 327 1.17 -5.43 -15.75
N VAL A 328 1.83 -4.78 -14.77
CA VAL A 328 1.79 -3.32 -14.57
C VAL A 328 2.29 -2.53 -15.78
N GLY A 329 3.20 -3.11 -16.58
CA GLY A 329 3.75 -2.49 -17.79
C GLY A 329 2.73 -2.14 -18.89
N LYS A 330 1.48 -2.62 -18.76
CA LYS A 330 0.37 -2.21 -19.64
C LYS A 330 -0.17 -0.82 -19.32
N PHE A 331 0.03 -0.33 -18.11
CA PHE A 331 -0.59 0.88 -17.57
C PHE A 331 0.41 1.96 -17.19
N VAL A 332 1.66 1.54 -16.94
CA VAL A 332 2.76 2.42 -16.53
C VAL A 332 3.98 2.09 -17.38
N PRO A 333 4.70 3.09 -17.93
CA PRO A 333 5.91 2.86 -18.71
C PRO A 333 6.97 2.08 -17.92
N THR A 334 7.56 1.07 -18.55
CA THR A 334 8.65 0.25 -18.01
C THR A 334 9.89 0.34 -18.89
N GLY A 335 11.01 -0.24 -18.43
CA GLY A 335 12.29 -0.26 -19.14
C GLY A 335 13.27 0.84 -18.72
N ARG A 336 12.78 1.95 -18.14
CA ARG A 336 13.63 3.01 -17.59
C ARG A 336 12.97 3.60 -16.33
N GLY A 337 13.69 3.64 -15.22
CA GLY A 337 13.16 4.10 -13.92
C GLY A 337 12.30 3.06 -13.19
N LEU A 338 11.41 2.40 -13.92
CA LEU A 338 10.67 1.22 -13.50
C LEU A 338 11.01 0.08 -14.46
N LEU A 339 11.52 -1.03 -13.93
CA LEU A 339 11.85 -2.23 -14.68
C LEU A 339 11.14 -3.42 -14.04
N THR A 340 10.56 -4.26 -14.89
CA THR A 340 9.85 -5.47 -14.45
C THR A 340 10.62 -6.71 -14.88
N TYR A 341 10.49 -7.79 -14.12
CA TYR A 341 11.16 -9.07 -14.40
C TYR A 341 10.27 -10.27 -14.06
N GLY A 342 10.41 -11.35 -14.79
CA GLY A 342 9.81 -12.66 -14.52
C GLY A 342 10.86 -13.74 -14.22
N THR A 343 12.10 -13.56 -14.71
CA THR A 343 13.20 -14.52 -14.55
C THR A 343 14.41 -13.90 -13.84
N MET A 344 15.35 -14.74 -13.43
CA MET A 344 16.62 -14.31 -12.83
C MET A 344 17.45 -13.45 -13.81
N GLU A 345 17.51 -13.88 -15.06
CA GLU A 345 18.25 -13.22 -16.13
C GLU A 345 17.71 -11.82 -16.39
N GLU A 346 16.38 -11.67 -16.44
CA GLU A 346 15.73 -10.36 -16.59
C GLU A 346 15.99 -9.43 -15.40
N ALA A 347 15.97 -9.96 -14.16
CA ALA A 347 16.31 -9.19 -12.96
C ALA A 347 17.76 -8.69 -12.99
N VAL A 348 18.70 -9.54 -13.38
CA VAL A 348 20.13 -9.20 -13.54
C VAL A 348 20.33 -8.14 -14.61
N GLU A 349 19.66 -8.26 -15.75
CA GLU A 349 19.74 -7.29 -16.85
C GLU A 349 19.14 -5.93 -16.45
N ALA A 350 18.00 -5.93 -15.74
CA ALA A 350 17.38 -4.72 -15.21
C ALA A 350 18.33 -3.94 -14.28
N LEU A 351 18.99 -4.64 -13.37
CA LEU A 351 19.97 -4.03 -12.44
C LEU A 351 21.19 -3.51 -13.20
N ARG A 352 21.69 -4.26 -14.18
CA ARG A 352 22.80 -3.82 -15.05
C ARG A 352 22.46 -2.56 -15.84
N ALA A 353 21.24 -2.47 -16.38
CA ALA A 353 20.77 -1.28 -17.11
C ALA A 353 20.74 -0.05 -16.19
N ILE A 354 20.27 -0.17 -14.95
CA ILE A 354 20.27 0.91 -13.97
C ILE A 354 21.71 1.37 -13.66
N GLU A 355 22.64 0.43 -13.43
CA GLU A 355 24.02 0.75 -13.10
C GLU A 355 24.75 1.41 -14.27
N ALA A 356 24.42 1.08 -15.50
CA ALA A 356 25.00 1.67 -16.71
C ALA A 356 24.64 3.16 -16.89
N ASP A 357 23.44 3.59 -16.43
CA ASP A 357 22.99 4.99 -16.55
C ASP A 357 22.05 5.36 -15.38
N TYR A 358 22.60 5.33 -14.17
CA TYR A 358 21.83 5.59 -12.95
C TYR A 358 21.10 6.93 -12.97
N VAL A 359 21.76 7.99 -13.45
CA VAL A 359 21.18 9.35 -13.46
C VAL A 359 19.92 9.40 -14.34
N ALA A 360 19.95 8.80 -15.52
CA ALA A 360 18.79 8.76 -16.40
C ALA A 360 17.67 7.88 -15.81
N HIS A 361 18.00 6.76 -15.16
CA HIS A 361 17.02 5.92 -14.49
C HIS A 361 16.40 6.63 -13.28
N SER A 362 17.18 7.38 -12.49
CA SER A 362 16.68 8.19 -11.38
C SER A 362 15.71 9.28 -11.86
N ALA A 363 16.05 10.00 -12.92
CA ALA A 363 15.17 11.01 -13.51
C ALA A 363 13.88 10.39 -14.06
N ALA A 364 13.97 9.25 -14.75
CA ALA A 364 12.81 8.53 -15.27
C ALA A 364 11.89 8.00 -14.14
N ALA A 365 12.44 7.49 -13.05
CA ALA A 365 11.67 7.07 -11.88
C ALA A 365 10.83 8.24 -11.34
N ARG A 366 11.43 9.41 -11.18
CA ARG A 366 10.72 10.62 -10.73
C ARG A 366 9.64 11.06 -11.72
N ALA A 367 9.92 11.02 -13.03
CA ALA A 367 8.95 11.35 -14.06
C ALA A 367 7.75 10.41 -14.03
N ILE A 368 7.96 9.10 -13.92
CA ILE A 368 6.90 8.09 -13.79
C ILE A 368 6.02 8.39 -12.57
N ALA A 369 6.61 8.66 -11.39
CA ALA A 369 5.85 9.01 -10.21
C ALA A 369 4.99 10.26 -10.44
N THR A 370 5.53 11.29 -11.09
CA THR A 370 4.85 12.54 -11.37
C THR A 370 3.69 12.36 -12.35
N GLU A 371 3.91 11.61 -13.42
CA GLU A 371 2.91 11.46 -14.48
C GLU A 371 1.81 10.46 -14.14
N HIS A 372 2.14 9.40 -13.38
CA HIS A 372 1.22 8.28 -13.19
C HIS A 372 0.69 8.13 -11.76
N PHE A 373 1.40 8.64 -10.74
CA PHE A 373 1.11 8.36 -9.34
C PHE A 373 0.91 9.62 -8.47
N ALA A 374 1.09 10.85 -9.01
CA ALA A 374 0.85 12.07 -8.25
C ALA A 374 -0.55 12.04 -7.59
N ALA A 375 -0.60 12.30 -6.28
CA ALA A 375 -1.81 12.11 -5.47
C ALA A 375 -3.00 12.90 -6.03
N GLU A 376 -2.79 14.14 -6.45
CA GLU A 376 -3.84 14.99 -7.00
C GLU A 376 -4.42 14.42 -8.31
N ARG A 377 -3.60 13.79 -9.12
CA ARG A 377 -4.04 13.15 -10.38
C ARG A 377 -4.83 11.86 -10.12
N VAL A 378 -4.27 10.98 -9.28
CA VAL A 378 -4.89 9.68 -8.96
C VAL A 378 -6.21 9.88 -8.24
N LEU A 379 -6.19 10.70 -7.18
CA LEU A 379 -7.37 10.94 -6.36
C LEU A 379 -8.41 11.81 -7.07
N GLY A 380 -7.98 12.78 -7.90
CA GLY A 380 -8.91 13.56 -8.72
C GLY A 380 -9.71 12.68 -9.67
N ARG A 381 -9.07 11.70 -10.33
CA ARG A 381 -9.74 10.71 -11.17
C ARG A 381 -10.65 9.79 -10.34
N LEU A 382 -10.15 9.25 -9.23
CA LEU A 382 -10.94 8.41 -8.33
C LEU A 382 -12.23 9.11 -7.88
N LEU A 383 -12.13 10.37 -7.45
CA LEU A 383 -13.29 11.16 -7.02
C LEU A 383 -14.28 11.40 -8.17
N ALA A 384 -13.79 11.72 -9.38
CA ALA A 384 -14.63 11.90 -10.56
C ALA A 384 -15.39 10.61 -10.90
N ASP A 385 -14.69 9.47 -10.95
CA ASP A 385 -15.28 8.15 -11.23
C ASP A 385 -16.24 7.69 -10.11
N ALA A 386 -16.01 8.15 -8.88
CA ALA A 386 -16.93 7.93 -7.75
C ALA A 386 -18.13 8.86 -7.74
N GLY A 387 -18.22 9.85 -8.62
CA GLY A 387 -19.29 10.86 -8.62
C GLY A 387 -19.15 11.91 -7.50
N LEU A 388 -17.92 12.16 -7.04
CA LEU A 388 -17.55 13.14 -6.01
C LEU A 388 -16.74 14.32 -6.59
N GLY A 389 -16.63 14.40 -7.91
CA GLY A 389 -15.81 15.37 -8.63
C GLY A 389 -16.32 16.83 -8.64
#